data_454023080bc8d3b917448bbd976de4e7
#
_entry.id   454023080bc8d3b917448bbd976de4e7
#
_cell.length_a   1.000
_cell.length_b   1.000
_cell.length_c   1.000
_cell.angle_alpha   90.00
_cell.angle_beta   90.00
_cell.angle_gamma   90.00
#
_symmetry.space_group_name_H-M   'P 1'
#
loop_
_entity.id
_entity.type
_entity.pdbx_description
1 polymer ?
#
loop_
_entity_poly.entity_id
_entity_poly.type
_entity_poly.pdbx_seq_one_letter_code
_entity_poly.pdbx_strand_id
1 'polypeptide(L)'
;AVNDGSDAVDTDNWTEAQNVMCRDSYVQRKVLLELFSTERCTACPEAHHAIDAVTPDMDNLIEVGHHAGFYTDQFTIDESVAYEWFYPSYHVFAPAMLIDRMDMRNAFPSLFKYETPIMSASATNLKALYALEQKRPALVTVDLTTDWNPSSRSLGIDVSGEQLLPIATPDSLRLYVFLTEDSLYSTSQAGASAGFYHRHVPRKSLTPAWGEKVDVTAGYNRHFDVTLNDEWDEKHMRVVAFVANYNSTDPCDCSVLNAA
;
A
#
# COMPACT_ATOMS: atom_id res chain seq x y z
N ALA A 1 -5.28 -35.70 -2.67
CA ALA A 1 -4.24 -36.69 -2.97
C ALA A 1 -4.81 -37.69 -3.98
N VAL A 2 -4.09 -37.94 -5.04
CA VAL A 2 -4.42 -38.99 -6.01
C VAL A 2 -3.37 -40.06 -5.82
N ASN A 3 -3.76 -41.17 -5.17
CA ASN A 3 -2.94 -42.37 -5.15
C ASN A 3 -3.34 -43.22 -6.37
N ASP A 4 -2.50 -43.26 -7.39
CA ASP A 4 -2.70 -44.05 -8.60
C ASP A 4 -2.10 -45.47 -8.48
N GLY A 5 -1.61 -45.83 -7.32
CA GLY A 5 -1.00 -47.14 -7.03
C GLY A 5 0.43 -47.29 -7.55
N SER A 6 1.08 -46.22 -8.05
CA SER A 6 2.45 -46.26 -8.54
C SER A 6 3.49 -45.83 -7.49
N ASP A 7 3.02 -45.34 -6.34
CA ASP A 7 3.86 -44.85 -5.26
C ASP A 7 4.25 -45.97 -4.27
N ALA A 8 5.52 -46.02 -3.92
CA ALA A 8 6.08 -47.03 -3.01
C ALA A 8 5.94 -46.64 -1.52
N VAL A 9 5.53 -45.38 -1.20
CA VAL A 9 5.42 -44.88 0.16
C VAL A 9 4.01 -44.30 0.40
N ASP A 10 3.15 -45.11 0.98
CA ASP A 10 1.72 -44.77 1.18
C ASP A 10 1.50 -43.74 2.30
N THR A 11 2.49 -43.49 3.16
CA THR A 11 2.37 -42.61 4.35
C THR A 11 2.58 -41.13 4.07
N ASP A 12 3.12 -40.76 2.92
CA ASP A 12 3.34 -39.36 2.50
C ASP A 12 2.29 -38.83 1.50
N ASN A 13 1.35 -39.71 1.09
CA ASN A 13 0.25 -39.37 0.18
C ASN A 13 -0.87 -38.52 0.85
N TRP A 14 -0.83 -38.34 2.13
CA TRP A 14 -1.87 -37.67 2.90
C TRP A 14 -1.34 -36.40 3.55
N THR A 15 -2.00 -35.29 3.30
CA THR A 15 -1.87 -34.05 4.07
C THR A 15 -3.01 -33.99 5.08
N GLU A 16 -2.82 -33.25 6.16
CA GLU A 16 -3.93 -32.93 7.07
C GLU A 16 -5.05 -32.25 6.28
N ALA A 17 -6.29 -32.58 6.63
CA ALA A 17 -7.46 -31.97 6.02
C ALA A 17 -7.47 -30.48 6.34
N GLN A 18 -7.54 -29.64 5.31
CA GLN A 18 -7.66 -28.20 5.45
C GLN A 18 -9.10 -27.79 5.11
N ASN A 19 -9.65 -26.90 5.92
CA ASN A 19 -10.93 -26.28 5.59
C ASN A 19 -10.75 -25.30 4.44
N VAL A 20 -11.40 -25.59 3.33
CA VAL A 20 -11.45 -24.72 2.16
C VAL A 20 -12.83 -24.07 2.11
N MET A 21 -12.86 -22.74 2.13
CA MET A 21 -14.08 -21.98 1.94
C MET A 21 -14.31 -21.75 0.44
N CYS A 22 -15.37 -22.35 -0.11
CA CYS A 22 -15.80 -22.10 -1.48
C CYS A 22 -16.91 -21.04 -1.48
N ARG A 23 -16.81 -20.06 -2.35
CA ARG A 23 -17.83 -19.02 -2.57
C ARG A 23 -18.07 -18.84 -4.06
N ASP A 24 -19.31 -18.56 -4.43
CA ASP A 24 -19.71 -18.32 -5.83
C ASP A 24 -19.23 -16.95 -6.34
N SER A 25 -18.99 -16.00 -5.41
CA SER A 25 -18.46 -14.67 -5.72
C SER A 25 -17.67 -14.10 -4.55
N TYR A 26 -16.82 -13.14 -4.83
CA TYR A 26 -16.07 -12.36 -3.82
C TYR A 26 -15.89 -10.91 -4.29
N VAL A 27 -15.70 -10.01 -3.33
CA VAL A 27 -15.33 -8.63 -3.63
C VAL A 27 -13.86 -8.63 -3.99
N GLN A 28 -13.53 -8.11 -5.16
CA GLN A 28 -12.16 -7.98 -5.61
C GLN A 28 -11.44 -6.94 -4.75
N ARG A 29 -10.21 -7.27 -4.33
CA ARG A 29 -9.33 -6.37 -3.60
C ARG A 29 -8.86 -5.23 -4.49
N LYS A 30 -8.75 -4.04 -3.93
CA LYS A 30 -7.88 -3.00 -4.47
C LYS A 30 -6.48 -3.19 -3.90
N VAL A 31 -5.49 -3.09 -4.77
CA VAL A 31 -4.08 -3.33 -4.44
C VAL A 31 -3.42 -2.00 -4.10
N LEU A 32 -2.73 -1.93 -2.96
CA LEU A 32 -1.97 -0.74 -2.57
C LEU A 32 -0.51 -0.85 -3.05
N LEU A 33 -0.08 0.13 -3.83
CA LEU A 33 1.32 0.38 -4.16
C LEU A 33 1.83 1.54 -3.32
N GLU A 34 2.81 1.30 -2.47
CA GLU A 34 3.55 2.34 -1.77
C GLU A 34 4.94 2.47 -2.42
N LEU A 35 5.22 3.62 -3.01
CA LEU A 35 6.52 3.97 -3.60
C LEU A 35 7.31 4.82 -2.62
N PHE A 36 8.63 4.58 -2.54
CA PHE A 36 9.55 5.37 -1.73
C PHE A 36 10.55 6.08 -2.65
N SER A 37 10.56 7.40 -2.55
CA SER A 37 11.31 8.29 -3.42
C SER A 37 11.83 9.50 -2.63
N THR A 38 12.67 10.32 -3.26
CA THR A 38 13.14 11.60 -2.72
C THR A 38 13.72 12.43 -3.86
N GLU A 39 13.69 13.76 -3.73
CA GLU A 39 14.32 14.67 -4.69
C GLU A 39 15.83 14.42 -4.86
N ARG A 40 16.50 13.79 -3.90
CA ARG A 40 17.94 13.47 -3.94
C ARG A 40 18.27 12.16 -4.66
N CYS A 41 17.28 11.39 -5.07
CA CYS A 41 17.45 10.11 -5.74
C CYS A 41 17.59 10.28 -7.24
N THR A 42 18.76 10.06 -7.79
CA THR A 42 19.04 10.21 -9.23
C THR A 42 18.36 9.15 -10.11
N ALA A 43 18.06 7.97 -9.57
CA ALA A 43 17.41 6.87 -10.27
C ALA A 43 15.87 6.91 -10.18
N CYS A 44 15.32 7.71 -9.26
CA CYS A 44 13.89 7.76 -9.03
C CYS A 44 13.07 8.24 -10.23
N PRO A 45 13.48 9.28 -10.99
CA PRO A 45 12.70 9.72 -12.16
C PRO A 45 12.48 8.60 -13.19
N GLU A 46 13.52 7.84 -13.51
CA GLU A 46 13.41 6.73 -14.47
C GLU A 46 12.47 5.62 -13.97
N ALA A 47 12.60 5.25 -12.68
CA ALA A 47 11.74 4.24 -12.07
C ALA A 47 10.28 4.67 -12.04
N HIS A 48 9.99 5.93 -11.68
CA HIS A 48 8.64 6.47 -11.68
C HIS A 48 8.04 6.50 -13.09
N HIS A 49 8.78 6.98 -14.10
CA HIS A 49 8.30 6.95 -15.48
C HIS A 49 7.99 5.52 -15.97
N ALA A 50 8.82 4.54 -15.59
CA ALA A 50 8.57 3.15 -15.97
C ALA A 50 7.33 2.57 -15.27
N ILE A 51 7.05 2.94 -14.02
CA ILE A 51 5.86 2.56 -13.27
C ILE A 51 4.64 3.25 -13.85
N ASP A 52 4.66 4.56 -14.03
CA ASP A 52 3.58 5.35 -14.63
C ASP A 52 3.17 4.87 -16.02
N ALA A 53 4.09 4.26 -16.77
CA ALA A 53 3.80 3.68 -18.09
C ALA A 53 2.99 2.38 -18.02
N VAL A 54 2.86 1.74 -16.87
CA VAL A 54 2.18 0.44 -16.71
C VAL A 54 0.97 0.48 -15.78
N THR A 55 0.90 1.47 -14.89
CA THR A 55 -0.23 1.60 -13.93
C THR A 55 -1.58 1.95 -14.57
N PRO A 56 -1.68 2.64 -15.73
CA PRO A 56 -2.97 2.86 -16.39
C PRO A 56 -3.73 1.59 -16.79
N ASP A 57 -3.03 0.45 -16.90
CA ASP A 57 -3.64 -0.85 -17.20
C ASP A 57 -4.03 -1.63 -15.91
N MET A 58 -3.94 -1.00 -14.73
CA MET A 58 -4.15 -1.63 -13.42
C MET A 58 -5.35 -1.00 -12.69
N ASP A 59 -6.56 -1.31 -13.14
CA ASP A 59 -7.83 -0.67 -12.69
C ASP A 59 -8.04 -0.66 -11.16
N ASN A 60 -7.47 -1.63 -10.44
CA ASN A 60 -7.65 -1.77 -8.99
C ASN A 60 -6.40 -1.34 -8.19
N LEU A 61 -5.48 -0.60 -8.81
CA LEU A 61 -4.29 -0.10 -8.11
C LEU A 61 -4.59 1.23 -7.43
N ILE A 62 -4.20 1.33 -6.17
CA ILE A 62 -4.16 2.57 -5.39
C ILE A 62 -2.69 2.88 -5.12
N GLU A 63 -2.27 4.12 -5.37
CA GLU A 63 -0.87 4.52 -5.28
C GLU A 63 -0.65 5.55 -4.17
N VAL A 64 0.45 5.40 -3.42
CA VAL A 64 0.96 6.37 -2.44
C VAL A 64 2.46 6.52 -2.63
N GLY A 65 2.92 7.74 -2.88
CA GLY A 65 4.32 8.07 -3.14
C GLY A 65 5.00 8.72 -1.93
N HIS A 66 5.57 7.93 -1.04
CA HIS A 66 6.27 8.41 0.15
C HIS A 66 7.61 9.06 -0.20
N HIS A 67 7.82 10.30 0.25
CA HIS A 67 9.13 10.94 0.18
C HIS A 67 9.93 10.60 1.43
N ALA A 68 10.51 9.41 1.43
CA ALA A 68 11.28 8.83 2.54
C ALA A 68 12.13 7.65 2.05
N GLY A 69 12.91 7.03 2.95
CA GLY A 69 13.66 5.80 2.71
C GLY A 69 15.08 6.00 2.20
N PHE A 70 15.51 7.24 1.87
CA PHE A 70 16.88 7.55 1.47
C PHE A 70 17.36 8.90 2.04
N TYR A 71 16.60 9.96 1.78
CA TYR A 71 16.76 11.29 2.37
C TYR A 71 15.39 11.92 2.51
N THR A 72 15.26 12.89 3.43
CA THR A 72 14.10 13.77 3.50
C THR A 72 14.22 14.91 2.49
N ASP A 73 13.08 15.43 2.04
CA ASP A 73 12.97 16.60 1.18
C ASP A 73 11.72 17.44 1.54
N GLN A 74 11.36 18.43 0.72
CA GLN A 74 10.24 19.33 0.99
C GLN A 74 8.86 18.65 1.00
N PHE A 75 8.76 17.44 0.47
CA PHE A 75 7.51 16.66 0.39
C PHE A 75 7.41 15.59 1.47
N THR A 76 8.43 15.46 2.31
CA THR A 76 8.46 14.46 3.39
C THR A 76 7.49 14.82 4.50
N ILE A 77 6.69 13.86 4.94
CA ILE A 77 5.91 13.93 6.19
C ILE A 77 6.46 12.91 7.19
N ASP A 78 6.28 13.17 8.48
CA ASP A 78 6.84 12.33 9.56
C ASP A 78 6.32 10.89 9.51
N GLU A 79 5.07 10.69 9.10
CA GLU A 79 4.47 9.36 8.95
C GLU A 79 5.15 8.56 7.85
N SER A 80 5.59 9.21 6.75
CA SER A 80 6.35 8.55 5.70
C SER A 80 7.74 8.13 6.18
N VAL A 81 8.39 8.92 7.04
CA VAL A 81 9.67 8.56 7.66
C VAL A 81 9.52 7.34 8.59
N ALA A 82 8.40 7.25 9.32
CA ALA A 82 8.14 6.09 10.18
C ALA A 82 8.14 4.76 9.40
N TYR A 83 7.81 4.78 8.09
CA TYR A 83 7.79 3.59 7.24
C TYR A 83 9.18 3.13 6.77
N GLU A 84 10.25 3.86 7.14
CA GLU A 84 11.61 3.34 7.05
C GLU A 84 11.79 2.06 7.87
N TRP A 85 10.88 1.79 8.80
CA TRP A 85 10.80 0.53 9.53
C TRP A 85 10.62 -0.72 8.65
N PHE A 86 10.08 -0.57 7.44
CA PHE A 86 9.99 -1.67 6.46
C PHE A 86 11.33 -1.98 5.79
N TYR A 87 12.34 -1.15 5.96
CA TYR A 87 13.68 -1.41 5.44
C TYR A 87 14.48 -2.30 6.40
N PRO A 88 15.49 -3.03 5.90
CA PRO A 88 16.45 -3.68 6.79
C PRO A 88 17.18 -2.62 7.61
N SER A 89 17.47 -2.92 8.88
CA SER A 89 18.01 -1.95 9.85
C SER A 89 19.34 -1.30 9.46
N TYR A 90 20.04 -1.87 8.50
CA TYR A 90 21.38 -1.45 8.05
C TYR A 90 21.38 -0.82 6.66
N HIS A 91 20.23 -0.74 5.97
CA HIS A 91 20.22 -0.29 4.57
C HIS A 91 18.87 0.29 4.15
N VAL A 92 18.85 1.58 3.90
CA VAL A 92 17.75 2.29 3.25
C VAL A 92 18.14 2.66 1.82
N PHE A 93 17.18 2.67 0.90
CA PHE A 93 17.44 2.94 -0.51
C PHE A 93 16.19 3.50 -1.20
N ALA A 94 16.40 4.21 -2.31
CA ALA A 94 15.36 4.63 -3.24
C ALA A 94 15.90 4.47 -4.68
N PRO A 95 15.04 4.15 -5.66
CA PRO A 95 13.59 3.94 -5.53
C PRO A 95 13.26 2.58 -4.92
N ALA A 96 12.27 2.55 -4.01
CA ALA A 96 11.78 1.32 -3.41
C ALA A 96 10.25 1.25 -3.46
N MET A 97 9.70 0.05 -3.25
CA MET A 97 8.25 -0.14 -3.22
C MET A 97 7.81 -1.25 -2.26
N LEU A 98 6.56 -1.14 -1.83
CA LEU A 98 5.76 -2.18 -1.18
C LEU A 98 4.50 -2.44 -2.01
N ILE A 99 4.08 -3.68 -2.11
CA ILE A 99 2.79 -4.07 -2.67
C ILE A 99 1.98 -4.72 -1.55
N ASP A 100 0.86 -4.09 -1.17
CA ASP A 100 0.00 -4.51 -0.05
C ASP A 100 0.78 -4.82 1.24
N ARG A 101 2.01 -4.30 1.39
CA ARG A 101 2.92 -4.63 2.51
C ARG A 101 3.10 -6.14 2.72
N MET A 102 2.91 -6.92 1.64
CA MET A 102 2.91 -8.38 1.68
C MET A 102 4.32 -8.95 1.65
N ASP A 103 4.57 -9.89 2.54
CA ASP A 103 5.75 -10.76 2.43
C ASP A 103 5.52 -11.83 1.34
N MET A 104 6.13 -11.64 0.19
CA MET A 104 6.05 -12.57 -0.93
C MET A 104 7.38 -13.28 -1.21
N ARG A 105 8.32 -13.28 -0.25
CA ARG A 105 9.64 -13.89 -0.40
C ARG A 105 9.58 -15.36 -0.82
N ASN A 106 8.61 -16.11 -0.31
CA ASN A 106 8.44 -17.51 -0.69
C ASN A 106 7.97 -17.70 -2.14
N ALA A 107 7.14 -16.77 -2.65
CA ALA A 107 6.65 -16.83 -4.02
C ALA A 107 7.66 -16.25 -5.02
N PHE A 108 8.43 -15.25 -4.62
CA PHE A 108 9.38 -14.52 -5.46
C PHE A 108 10.72 -14.28 -4.77
N PRO A 109 11.47 -15.34 -4.41
CA PRO A 109 12.71 -15.20 -3.64
C PRO A 109 13.77 -14.34 -4.35
N SER A 110 13.73 -14.25 -5.68
CA SER A 110 14.68 -13.45 -6.46
C SER A 110 14.40 -11.94 -6.41
N LEU A 111 13.18 -11.52 -6.07
CA LEU A 111 12.81 -10.09 -6.00
C LEU A 111 13.13 -9.47 -4.64
N PHE A 112 13.11 -10.28 -3.59
CA PHE A 112 13.33 -9.83 -2.22
C PHE A 112 14.76 -10.13 -1.78
N LYS A 113 15.57 -9.09 -1.69
CA LYS A 113 16.98 -9.20 -1.29
C LYS A 113 17.18 -9.18 0.22
N TYR A 114 16.15 -8.77 0.96
CA TYR A 114 16.19 -8.53 2.40
C TYR A 114 15.11 -9.35 3.11
N GLU A 115 15.22 -9.48 4.42
CA GLU A 115 14.26 -10.17 5.28
C GLU A 115 13.05 -9.25 5.65
N THR A 116 12.64 -8.41 4.72
CA THR A 116 11.56 -7.44 4.86
C THR A 116 10.74 -7.40 3.57
N PRO A 117 9.50 -6.88 3.58
CA PRO A 117 8.65 -6.86 2.39
C PRO A 117 9.05 -5.79 1.36
N ILE A 118 10.04 -4.92 1.67
CA ILE A 118 10.45 -3.85 0.77
C ILE A 118 11.35 -4.36 -0.35
N MET A 119 11.19 -3.81 -1.54
CA MET A 119 11.99 -4.16 -2.71
C MET A 119 12.32 -2.95 -3.57
N SER A 120 13.26 -3.13 -4.50
CA SER A 120 13.54 -2.09 -5.51
C SER A 120 12.33 -1.87 -6.41
N ALA A 121 11.95 -0.61 -6.59
CA ALA A 121 10.84 -0.22 -7.45
C ALA A 121 11.19 -0.47 -8.93
N SER A 122 10.34 -1.20 -9.63
CA SER A 122 10.43 -1.38 -11.08
C SER A 122 9.09 -1.82 -11.67
N ALA A 123 8.83 -1.44 -12.91
CA ALA A 123 7.62 -1.84 -13.64
C ALA A 123 7.49 -3.37 -13.78
N THR A 124 8.59 -4.09 -13.95
CA THR A 124 8.59 -5.55 -14.07
C THR A 124 8.14 -6.22 -12.76
N ASN A 125 8.71 -5.78 -11.64
CA ASN A 125 8.34 -6.29 -10.33
C ASN A 125 6.89 -5.95 -10.00
N LEU A 126 6.46 -4.72 -10.25
CA LEU A 126 5.08 -4.29 -10.06
C LEU A 126 4.10 -5.18 -10.83
N LYS A 127 4.32 -5.39 -12.13
CA LYS A 127 3.45 -6.25 -12.95
C LYS A 127 3.34 -7.67 -12.39
N ALA A 128 4.46 -8.27 -11.98
CA ALA A 128 4.48 -9.63 -11.46
C ALA A 128 3.68 -9.77 -10.16
N LEU A 129 3.85 -8.81 -9.24
CA LEU A 129 3.20 -8.85 -7.93
C LEU A 129 1.72 -8.44 -8.02
N TYR A 130 1.41 -7.40 -8.79
CA TYR A 130 0.03 -6.97 -9.05
C TYR A 130 -0.81 -8.11 -9.65
N ALA A 131 -0.25 -8.86 -10.61
CA ALA A 131 -0.94 -10.00 -11.24
C ALA A 131 -1.36 -11.10 -10.24
N LEU A 132 -0.70 -11.20 -9.08
CA LEU A 132 -1.11 -12.08 -7.99
C LEU A 132 -2.11 -11.40 -7.05
N GLU A 133 -1.78 -10.19 -6.57
CA GLU A 133 -2.57 -9.52 -5.54
C GLU A 133 -3.98 -9.15 -6.03
N GLN A 134 -4.13 -8.73 -7.29
CA GLN A 134 -5.45 -8.46 -7.86
C GLN A 134 -6.41 -9.67 -7.87
N LYS A 135 -5.89 -10.90 -7.76
CA LYS A 135 -6.71 -12.12 -7.71
C LYS A 135 -7.16 -12.50 -6.30
N ARG A 136 -6.64 -11.82 -5.30
CA ARG A 136 -7.03 -12.08 -3.91
C ARG A 136 -8.37 -11.40 -3.61
N PRO A 137 -9.23 -12.02 -2.80
CA PRO A 137 -10.41 -11.37 -2.32
C PRO A 137 -10.08 -10.24 -1.36
N ALA A 138 -10.92 -9.21 -1.29
CA ALA A 138 -10.93 -8.27 -0.19
C ALA A 138 -11.38 -9.01 1.09
N LEU A 139 -10.67 -8.79 2.19
CA LEU A 139 -11.04 -9.39 3.50
C LEU A 139 -11.96 -8.45 4.28
N VAL A 140 -11.92 -7.15 3.97
CA VAL A 140 -12.75 -6.09 4.56
C VAL A 140 -13.25 -5.16 3.48
N THR A 141 -14.35 -4.46 3.72
CA THR A 141 -14.71 -3.29 2.91
C THR A 141 -13.94 -2.06 3.42
N VAL A 142 -13.68 -1.13 2.51
CA VAL A 142 -13.22 0.23 2.80
C VAL A 142 -14.06 1.15 1.92
N ASP A 143 -15.07 1.75 2.51
CA ASP A 143 -15.99 2.68 1.83
C ASP A 143 -15.59 4.10 2.21
N LEU A 144 -15.40 4.95 1.19
CA LEU A 144 -14.91 6.30 1.37
C LEU A 144 -15.85 7.28 0.68
N THR A 145 -16.31 8.30 1.42
CA THR A 145 -17.08 9.42 0.88
C THR A 145 -16.48 10.74 1.33
N THR A 146 -16.61 11.77 0.52
CA THR A 146 -16.05 13.10 0.80
C THR A 146 -17.08 14.18 0.57
N ASP A 147 -17.03 15.24 1.40
CA ASP A 147 -17.82 16.47 1.26
C ASP A 147 -16.86 17.67 1.20
N TRP A 148 -16.79 18.31 0.04
CA TRP A 148 -15.88 19.42 -0.23
C TRP A 148 -16.59 20.76 -0.25
N ASN A 149 -16.12 21.70 0.58
CA ASN A 149 -16.55 23.09 0.56
C ASN A 149 -15.43 24.00 0.01
N PRO A 150 -15.55 24.47 -1.26
CA PRO A 150 -14.51 25.28 -1.88
C PRO A 150 -14.36 26.68 -1.23
N SER A 151 -15.41 27.21 -0.60
CA SER A 151 -15.36 28.55 0.00
C SER A 151 -14.52 28.60 1.27
N SER A 152 -14.54 27.53 2.04
CA SER A 152 -13.75 27.40 3.29
C SER A 152 -12.53 26.48 3.12
N ARG A 153 -12.33 25.89 1.93
CA ARG A 153 -11.34 24.85 1.67
C ARG A 153 -11.39 23.70 2.68
N SER A 154 -12.58 23.41 3.19
CA SER A 154 -12.80 22.32 4.15
C SER A 154 -13.29 21.06 3.46
N LEU A 155 -12.75 19.95 3.87
CA LEU A 155 -13.04 18.60 3.36
C LEU A 155 -13.47 17.73 4.55
N GLY A 156 -14.74 17.29 4.53
CA GLY A 156 -15.23 16.20 5.36
C GLY A 156 -14.94 14.85 4.68
N ILE A 157 -14.50 13.88 5.44
CA ILE A 157 -14.16 12.55 4.93
C ILE A 157 -14.78 11.52 5.86
N ASP A 158 -15.63 10.65 5.33
CA ASP A 158 -16.16 9.50 6.04
C ASP A 158 -15.53 8.22 5.49
N VAL A 159 -14.97 7.41 6.37
CA VAL A 159 -14.41 6.08 6.04
C VAL A 159 -15.08 5.03 6.90
N SER A 160 -15.70 4.07 6.25
CA SER A 160 -16.40 2.98 6.93
C SER A 160 -16.08 1.63 6.31
N GLY A 161 -16.39 0.56 7.03
CA GLY A 161 -16.23 -0.78 6.49
C GLY A 161 -16.55 -1.87 7.50
N GLU A 162 -16.55 -3.09 6.99
CA GLU A 162 -16.85 -4.30 7.75
C GLU A 162 -16.05 -5.50 7.24
N GLN A 163 -16.04 -6.56 8.01
CA GLN A 163 -15.41 -7.82 7.65
C GLN A 163 -16.21 -8.56 6.58
N LEU A 164 -15.54 -8.96 5.49
CA LEU A 164 -16.12 -9.77 4.41
C LEU A 164 -15.79 -11.25 4.56
N LEU A 165 -14.55 -11.55 4.96
CA LEU A 165 -14.03 -12.90 5.11
C LEU A 165 -13.39 -13.08 6.49
N PRO A 166 -13.28 -14.33 7.01
CA PRO A 166 -12.59 -14.58 8.26
C PRO A 166 -11.15 -14.05 8.27
N ILE A 167 -10.76 -13.39 9.35
CA ILE A 167 -9.45 -12.81 9.56
C ILE A 167 -8.83 -13.44 10.80
N ALA A 168 -7.58 -13.90 10.71
CA ALA A 168 -6.90 -14.61 11.79
C ALA A 168 -6.61 -13.69 13.00
N THR A 169 -6.29 -12.41 12.74
CA THR A 169 -5.87 -11.43 13.76
C THR A 169 -6.71 -10.14 13.68
N PRO A 170 -8.04 -10.19 13.94
CA PRO A 170 -8.90 -9.01 13.78
C PRO A 170 -8.55 -7.87 14.75
N ASP A 171 -7.95 -8.17 15.90
CA ASP A 171 -7.57 -7.17 16.90
C ASP A 171 -6.35 -6.33 16.55
N SER A 172 -5.57 -6.74 15.56
CA SER A 172 -4.37 -6.02 15.08
C SER A 172 -4.64 -5.07 13.94
N LEU A 173 -5.90 -4.98 13.47
CA LEU A 173 -6.24 -4.19 12.29
C LEU A 173 -6.23 -2.69 12.58
N ARG A 174 -5.69 -1.95 11.62
CA ARG A 174 -5.56 -0.50 11.64
C ARG A 174 -6.10 0.11 10.35
N LEU A 175 -6.78 1.23 10.49
CA LEU A 175 -7.17 2.11 9.39
C LEU A 175 -6.10 3.18 9.19
N TYR A 176 -5.67 3.37 7.96
CA TYR A 176 -4.78 4.43 7.50
C TYR A 176 -5.54 5.34 6.56
N VAL A 177 -5.39 6.65 6.70
CA VAL A 177 -6.03 7.64 5.83
C VAL A 177 -5.03 8.74 5.50
N PHE A 178 -4.80 8.96 4.20
CA PHE A 178 -3.90 9.98 3.69
C PHE A 178 -4.63 10.96 2.78
N LEU A 179 -4.21 12.22 2.84
CA LEU A 179 -4.41 13.17 1.76
C LEU A 179 -3.15 13.14 0.90
N THR A 180 -3.32 12.83 -0.38
CA THR A 180 -2.23 12.85 -1.36
C THR A 180 -2.47 13.93 -2.40
N GLU A 181 -1.39 14.43 -3.00
CA GLU A 181 -1.44 15.43 -4.07
C GLU A 181 -0.63 14.94 -5.27
N ASP A 182 -1.21 15.13 -6.45
CA ASP A 182 -0.58 14.84 -7.72
C ASP A 182 0.05 16.10 -8.33
N SER A 183 0.94 15.88 -9.31
CA SER A 183 1.50 16.95 -10.13
C SER A 183 2.32 17.98 -9.36
N LEU A 184 2.99 17.57 -8.29
CA LEU A 184 3.91 18.41 -7.53
C LEU A 184 5.21 18.62 -8.31
N TYR A 185 5.36 19.81 -8.86
CA TYR A 185 6.54 20.14 -9.65
C TYR A 185 7.74 20.51 -8.79
N SER A 186 8.88 19.91 -9.09
CA SER A 186 10.17 20.21 -8.48
C SER A 186 11.24 20.47 -9.52
N THR A 187 12.00 21.53 -9.31
CA THR A 187 13.25 21.82 -10.08
C THR A 187 14.48 21.21 -9.42
N SER A 188 14.33 20.65 -8.22
CA SER A 188 15.44 20.13 -7.40
C SER A 188 15.62 18.61 -7.53
N GLN A 189 14.79 17.93 -8.34
CA GLN A 189 14.87 16.49 -8.51
C GLN A 189 16.20 16.09 -9.17
N ALA A 190 17.04 15.37 -8.43
CA ALA A 190 18.25 14.76 -8.99
C ALA A 190 17.90 13.78 -10.12
N GLY A 191 18.69 13.79 -11.19
CA GLY A 191 18.44 12.95 -12.37
C GLY A 191 17.41 13.50 -13.37
N ALA A 192 16.75 14.63 -13.08
CA ALA A 192 15.76 15.27 -13.96
C ALA A 192 16.15 16.73 -14.26
N SER A 193 16.91 16.96 -15.31
CA SER A 193 17.45 18.30 -15.64
C SER A 193 16.40 19.35 -16.03
N ALA A 194 15.21 18.92 -16.46
CA ALA A 194 14.10 19.79 -16.84
C ALA A 194 13.04 19.96 -15.72
N GLY A 195 13.35 19.48 -14.51
CA GLY A 195 12.39 19.36 -13.42
C GLY A 195 11.57 18.06 -13.52
N PHE A 196 10.79 17.79 -12.48
CA PHE A 196 10.03 16.54 -12.34
C PHE A 196 8.69 16.78 -11.66
N TYR A 197 7.66 16.07 -12.08
CA TYR A 197 6.36 16.04 -11.44
C TYR A 197 6.23 14.80 -10.56
N HIS A 198 6.14 15.01 -9.25
CA HIS A 198 5.86 13.95 -8.29
C HIS A 198 4.35 13.68 -8.24
N ARG A 199 3.97 12.43 -8.01
CA ARG A 199 2.58 11.97 -8.02
C ARG A 199 2.26 11.21 -6.74
N HIS A 200 0.96 11.21 -6.38
CA HIS A 200 0.41 10.46 -5.25
C HIS A 200 1.11 10.74 -3.91
N VAL A 201 1.67 11.97 -3.76
CA VAL A 201 2.52 12.35 -2.64
C VAL A 201 1.67 12.64 -1.41
N PRO A 202 1.86 11.94 -0.28
CA PRO A 202 1.18 12.27 0.98
C PRO A 202 1.52 13.68 1.44
N ARG A 203 0.48 14.52 1.58
CA ARG A 203 0.59 15.88 2.14
C ARG A 203 0.22 15.89 3.60
N LYS A 204 -0.61 14.95 4.01
CA LYS A 204 -1.04 14.79 5.39
C LYS A 204 -1.53 13.38 5.65
N SER A 205 -1.14 12.81 6.78
CA SER A 205 -1.82 11.66 7.37
C SER A 205 -2.95 12.16 8.29
N LEU A 206 -4.12 11.54 8.18
CA LEU A 206 -5.28 11.83 9.06
C LEU A 206 -5.35 10.85 10.23
N THR A 207 -4.54 9.81 10.18
CA THR A 207 -4.37 8.82 11.25
C THR A 207 -2.93 8.86 11.76
N PRO A 208 -2.63 8.31 12.96
CA PRO A 208 -1.25 8.09 13.37
C PRO A 208 -0.46 7.29 12.33
N ALA A 209 0.88 7.41 12.33
CA ALA A 209 1.75 6.72 11.38
C ALA A 209 1.45 5.21 11.25
N TRP A 210 1.10 4.55 12.35
CA TRP A 210 0.74 3.12 12.40
C TRP A 210 -0.77 2.89 12.44
N GLY A 211 -1.53 3.81 11.86
CA GLY A 211 -2.97 3.72 11.72
C GLY A 211 -3.75 3.85 13.03
N GLU A 212 -5.05 3.90 12.91
CA GLU A 212 -6.00 3.89 14.02
C GLU A 212 -6.66 2.51 14.15
N LYS A 213 -6.73 1.97 15.37
CA LYS A 213 -7.36 0.66 15.61
C LYS A 213 -8.83 0.68 15.19
N VAL A 214 -9.25 -0.33 14.42
CA VAL A 214 -10.63 -0.53 13.98
C VAL A 214 -11.12 -1.93 14.33
N ASP A 215 -12.41 -2.03 14.66
CA ASP A 215 -13.09 -3.31 14.83
C ASP A 215 -13.92 -3.59 13.58
N VAL A 216 -13.39 -4.39 12.68
CA VAL A 216 -14.06 -4.74 11.43
C VAL A 216 -15.18 -5.77 11.62
N THR A 217 -15.19 -6.49 12.74
CA THR A 217 -16.24 -7.50 13.03
C THR A 217 -17.54 -6.85 13.46
N ALA A 218 -17.44 -5.76 14.19
CA ALA A 218 -18.59 -4.91 14.54
C ALA A 218 -18.93 -3.88 13.45
N GLY A 219 -18.05 -3.72 12.47
CA GLY A 219 -18.05 -2.60 11.55
C GLY A 219 -17.42 -1.34 12.16
N TYR A 220 -16.82 -0.51 11.32
CA TYR A 220 -16.22 0.75 11.74
C TYR A 220 -16.74 1.92 10.91
N ASN A 221 -16.76 3.09 11.53
CA ASN A 221 -16.98 4.38 10.88
C ASN A 221 -16.07 5.41 11.52
N ARG A 222 -15.37 6.20 10.69
CA ARG A 222 -14.50 7.30 11.11
C ARG A 222 -14.79 8.52 10.27
N HIS A 223 -14.89 9.66 10.93
CA HIS A 223 -15.05 10.95 10.30
C HIS A 223 -13.82 11.82 10.55
N PHE A 224 -13.35 12.50 9.50
CA PHE A 224 -12.25 13.43 9.57
C PHE A 224 -12.64 14.75 8.93
N ASP A 225 -12.37 15.84 9.64
CA ASP A 225 -12.47 17.19 9.08
C ASP A 225 -11.07 17.76 8.86
N VAL A 226 -10.83 18.30 7.68
CA VAL A 226 -9.57 18.92 7.34
C VAL A 226 -9.79 20.18 6.51
N THR A 227 -9.04 21.25 6.85
CA THR A 227 -8.91 22.41 5.97
C THR A 227 -7.64 22.23 5.14
N LEU A 228 -7.78 22.29 3.80
CA LEU A 228 -6.62 22.19 2.92
C LEU A 228 -5.76 23.44 3.02
N ASN A 229 -4.45 23.24 3.06
CA ASN A 229 -3.48 24.34 2.99
C ASN A 229 -3.67 25.12 1.69
N ASP A 230 -3.51 26.44 1.73
CA ASP A 230 -3.69 27.33 0.58
C ASP A 230 -2.71 27.03 -0.57
N GLU A 231 -1.56 26.43 -0.25
CA GLU A 231 -0.55 26.04 -1.22
C GLU A 231 -0.88 24.72 -1.97
N TRP A 232 -1.88 23.96 -1.52
CA TRP A 232 -2.26 22.67 -2.14
C TRP A 232 -3.28 22.89 -3.27
N ASP A 233 -3.05 22.27 -4.41
CA ASP A 233 -3.99 22.31 -5.52
C ASP A 233 -5.14 21.32 -5.28
N GLU A 234 -6.30 21.86 -4.91
CA GLU A 234 -7.49 21.08 -4.59
C GLU A 234 -7.94 20.12 -5.71
N LYS A 235 -7.62 20.45 -6.96
CA LYS A 235 -7.96 19.62 -8.13
C LYS A 235 -7.08 18.38 -8.24
N HIS A 236 -5.89 18.44 -7.64
CA HIS A 236 -4.92 17.37 -7.63
C HIS A 236 -4.92 16.56 -6.33
N MET A 237 -5.77 16.96 -5.36
CA MET A 237 -5.91 16.22 -4.10
C MET A 237 -6.70 14.92 -4.29
N ARG A 238 -6.27 13.91 -3.55
CA ARG A 238 -6.95 12.61 -3.42
C ARG A 238 -6.99 12.20 -1.95
N VAL A 239 -7.98 11.40 -1.60
CA VAL A 239 -8.02 10.70 -0.32
C VAL A 239 -7.72 9.23 -0.58
N VAL A 240 -6.79 8.67 0.15
CA VAL A 240 -6.48 7.24 0.14
C VAL A 240 -6.73 6.68 1.52
N ALA A 241 -7.53 5.62 1.60
CA ALA A 241 -7.77 4.89 2.83
C ALA A 241 -7.49 3.41 2.64
N PHE A 242 -6.91 2.75 3.65
CA PHE A 242 -6.74 1.30 3.64
C PHE A 242 -6.75 0.71 5.04
N VAL A 243 -7.11 -0.56 5.12
CA VAL A 243 -7.03 -1.35 6.36
C VAL A 243 -5.91 -2.36 6.20
N ALA A 244 -5.02 -2.38 7.19
CA ALA A 244 -3.90 -3.31 7.24
C ALA A 244 -3.77 -3.97 8.62
N ASN A 245 -3.19 -5.16 8.63
CA ASN A 245 -2.66 -5.75 9.86
C ASN A 245 -1.49 -4.90 10.36
N TYR A 246 -1.27 -4.85 11.66
CA TYR A 246 -0.13 -4.17 12.26
C TYR A 246 0.52 -5.04 13.33
N ASN A 247 1.77 -5.38 13.09
CA ASN A 247 2.63 -6.05 14.06
C ASN A 247 3.84 -5.15 14.33
N SER A 248 3.98 -4.65 15.55
CA SER A 248 5.05 -3.71 15.93
C SER A 248 6.44 -4.35 16.00
N THR A 249 6.55 -5.65 15.84
CA THR A 249 7.81 -6.41 15.95
C THR A 249 8.22 -7.13 14.66
N ASP A 250 7.30 -7.24 13.69
CA ASP A 250 7.56 -7.94 12.43
C ASP A 250 7.02 -7.16 11.23
N PRO A 251 7.88 -6.54 10.40
CA PRO A 251 7.46 -5.81 9.20
C PRO A 251 6.80 -6.71 8.14
N CYS A 252 7.03 -8.02 8.19
CA CYS A 252 6.43 -8.97 7.26
C CYS A 252 4.99 -9.35 7.63
N ASP A 253 4.52 -8.97 8.83
CA ASP A 253 3.15 -9.19 9.31
C ASP A 253 2.36 -7.87 9.39
N CYS A 254 2.40 -7.09 8.31
CA CYS A 254 1.71 -5.79 8.20
C CYS A 254 0.85 -5.68 6.92
N SER A 255 0.35 -6.80 6.43
CA SER A 255 -0.32 -6.86 5.12
C SER A 255 -1.60 -6.00 5.06
N VAL A 256 -1.80 -5.35 3.92
CA VAL A 256 -3.03 -4.61 3.59
C VAL A 256 -4.13 -5.60 3.22
N LEU A 257 -5.34 -5.37 3.72
CA LEU A 257 -6.48 -6.24 3.50
C LEU A 257 -7.40 -5.73 2.39
N ASN A 258 -7.48 -4.41 2.22
CA ASN A 258 -8.15 -3.70 1.14
C ASN A 258 -7.85 -2.20 1.23
N ALA A 259 -8.08 -1.46 0.12
CA ALA A 259 -7.89 -0.01 0.00
C ALA A 259 -9.06 0.68 -0.70
N ALA A 260 -9.12 2.03 -0.64
CA ALA A 260 -10.07 2.89 -1.34
C ALA A 260 -9.44 4.25 -1.71
#